data_086360165a00b94e4c36356035196c6e
#
_entry.id   086360165a00b94e4c36356035196c6e
#
_cell.length_a   1.000
_cell.length_b   1.000
_cell.length_c   1.000
_cell.angle_alpha   90.00
_cell.angle_beta   90.00
_cell.angle_gamma   90.00
#
_symmetry.space_group_name_H-M   'P 1'
#
loop_
_entity.id
_entity.type
_entity.pdbx_description
1 polymer ?
#
loop_
_entity_poly.entity_id
_entity_poly.type
_entity_poly.pdbx_seq_one_letter_code
_entity_poly.pdbx_strand_id
1 'polypeptide(L)'
;MLAELKGLNEECGLFGIWGHPDAAQITYYGLHSLQHRGQEAAGMVLAKDGKLTGMKGEGLVTEVFTAEKMKNLSGNAAIGHVRYTTAGGGGYENVQPFLFNFQNEAMALAHNGNIVNANQLKAQLEAQGSIFHSTSDTEVLAHLIRKGGFSDLKSRVTNGLSSLKGAYAFLIMTETEMLVALDPNGLRPLSLGILGGAYVIASETCAFDIVGAEFVRDIEPGELLIINDEGMTSERFVMSSQRAMCTMEYIYFSRPDSNISGINVHTARKNLGKQLAVEKLIEADVVTGVPDSGNSVAIGYAEASGIPYEMGLIKNRYVGRTFIQPSQSLREQGVRMKLSAVRGVVDGKRVVMVDDSIVRGTTCKRIVTMLKEAGAREVHVLISSPPIKNPCFYGIDTSSREELIASENSVEEIREIIGADSLTFLSVEGMVEAIGRPFEGENRGQCLACFTGNYPTEIYTNEQSTTIIS
;
A
#
# COMPACT_ATOMS: atom_id res chain seq x y z
N MET A 1 -6.46 -19.49 10.63
CA MET A 1 -6.16 -19.25 12.05
C MET A 1 -4.88 -18.42 12.27
N LEU A 2 -4.28 -17.85 11.24
CA LEU A 2 -3.21 -16.81 11.28
C LEU A 2 -3.79 -15.38 11.17
N ALA A 3 -5.09 -15.25 11.00
CA ALA A 3 -5.79 -14.00 10.73
C ALA A 3 -6.03 -13.08 11.94
N GLU A 4 -5.81 -13.54 13.15
CA GLU A 4 -6.26 -12.84 14.38
C GLU A 4 -5.37 -11.67 14.85
N LEU A 5 -4.26 -11.39 14.18
CA LEU A 5 -3.38 -10.27 14.50
C LEU A 5 -3.16 -9.30 13.32
N LYS A 6 -3.92 -9.49 12.25
CA LYS A 6 -3.81 -8.66 11.06
C LYS A 6 -4.66 -7.41 11.25
N GLY A 7 -4.02 -6.24 11.43
CA GLY A 7 -4.56 -4.95 11.05
C GLY A 7 -4.75 -4.87 9.54
N LEU A 8 -4.91 -3.68 8.99
CA LEU A 8 -4.78 -3.46 7.55
C LEU A 8 -3.40 -3.95 7.13
N ASN A 9 -3.37 -4.83 6.12
CA ASN A 9 -2.12 -5.33 5.58
C ASN A 9 -1.65 -4.41 4.47
N GLU A 10 -0.35 -4.21 4.44
CA GLU A 10 0.35 -3.26 3.61
C GLU A 10 0.30 -3.68 2.13
N GLU A 11 0.51 -2.73 1.27
CA GLU A 11 0.48 -2.87 -0.17
C GLU A 11 1.90 -2.97 -0.70
N CYS A 12 2.07 -3.57 -1.91
CA CYS A 12 3.34 -3.67 -2.60
C CYS A 12 4.00 -2.31 -2.83
N GLY A 13 5.34 -2.30 -2.97
CA GLY A 13 6.12 -1.12 -3.32
C GLY A 13 6.94 -1.34 -4.59
N LEU A 14 6.95 -0.33 -5.45
CA LEU A 14 7.66 -0.29 -6.72
C LEU A 14 8.83 0.68 -6.67
N PHE A 15 9.95 0.28 -7.25
CA PHE A 15 11.09 1.15 -7.51
C PHE A 15 11.67 0.86 -8.90
N GLY A 16 11.97 1.90 -9.69
CA GLY A 16 12.58 1.78 -11.01
C GLY A 16 13.65 2.85 -11.22
N ILE A 17 14.68 2.53 -11.97
CA ILE A 17 15.73 3.48 -12.38
C ILE A 17 16.18 3.17 -13.80
N TRP A 18 16.41 4.22 -14.61
CA TRP A 18 16.93 4.13 -15.98
C TRP A 18 18.05 5.12 -16.20
N GLY A 19 19.17 4.64 -16.76
CA GLY A 19 20.30 5.49 -17.14
C GLY A 19 21.36 5.70 -16.07
N HIS A 20 21.50 4.80 -15.08
CA HIS A 20 22.51 4.91 -14.02
C HIS A 20 23.37 3.63 -13.90
N PRO A 21 24.71 3.74 -13.89
CA PRO A 21 25.60 2.57 -13.82
C PRO A 21 25.45 1.75 -12.52
N ASP A 22 25.03 2.39 -11.42
CA ASP A 22 24.80 1.72 -10.12
C ASP A 22 23.31 1.38 -9.91
N ALA A 23 22.54 1.12 -11.00
CA ALA A 23 21.11 0.86 -10.92
C ALA A 23 20.75 -0.25 -9.91
N ALA A 24 21.55 -1.31 -9.80
CA ALA A 24 21.35 -2.39 -8.83
C ALA A 24 21.38 -1.89 -7.39
N GLN A 25 22.41 -1.11 -7.03
CA GLN A 25 22.61 -0.62 -5.67
C GLN A 25 21.55 0.42 -5.27
N ILE A 26 21.20 1.30 -6.21
CA ILE A 26 20.17 2.32 -6.00
C ILE A 26 18.80 1.65 -5.83
N THR A 27 18.49 0.63 -6.64
CA THR A 27 17.24 -0.15 -6.49
C THR A 27 17.18 -0.87 -5.15
N TYR A 28 18.30 -1.42 -4.67
CA TYR A 28 18.36 -2.02 -3.32
C TYR A 28 17.96 -0.99 -2.24
N TYR A 29 18.54 0.21 -2.24
CA TYR A 29 18.19 1.25 -1.26
C TYR A 29 16.76 1.76 -1.43
N GLY A 30 16.30 1.94 -2.67
CA GLY A 30 14.90 2.30 -2.95
C GLY A 30 13.92 1.27 -2.40
N LEU A 31 14.13 -0.02 -2.67
CA LEU A 31 13.29 -1.09 -2.12
C LEU A 31 13.38 -1.19 -0.60
N HIS A 32 14.57 -1.01 -0.01
CA HIS A 32 14.73 -1.00 1.44
C HIS A 32 13.94 0.14 2.09
N SER A 33 13.88 1.32 1.47
CA SER A 33 13.06 2.44 1.96
C SER A 33 11.57 2.16 1.88
N LEU A 34 11.13 1.32 0.94
CA LEU A 34 9.75 0.89 0.72
C LEU A 34 9.41 -0.43 1.47
N GLN A 35 10.30 -0.95 2.33
CA GLN A 35 10.10 -2.23 3.02
C GLN A 35 8.82 -2.27 3.88
N HIS A 36 8.34 -1.13 4.36
CA HIS A 36 7.08 -1.02 5.09
C HIS A 36 5.87 -1.43 4.23
N ARG A 37 5.94 -1.28 2.91
CA ARG A 37 4.87 -1.66 1.97
C ARG A 37 4.82 -3.17 1.69
N GLY A 38 5.94 -3.89 1.82
CA GLY A 38 5.98 -5.33 1.58
C GLY A 38 7.11 -6.01 2.33
N GLN A 39 6.81 -7.02 3.14
CA GLN A 39 7.76 -7.70 4.02
C GLN A 39 7.87 -9.21 3.75
N GLU A 40 7.17 -9.74 2.75
CA GLU A 40 7.11 -11.19 2.49
C GLU A 40 8.09 -11.64 1.42
N ALA A 41 8.32 -10.79 0.42
CA ALA A 41 9.24 -11.09 -0.67
C ALA A 41 9.77 -9.81 -1.30
N ALA A 42 10.93 -9.91 -1.95
CA ALA A 42 11.54 -8.85 -2.72
C ALA A 42 12.16 -9.39 -4.00
N GLY A 43 12.22 -8.55 -5.03
CA GLY A 43 12.87 -8.89 -6.28
C GLY A 43 13.32 -7.65 -7.05
N MET A 44 14.30 -7.83 -7.93
CA MET A 44 14.70 -6.86 -8.92
C MET A 44 15.09 -7.53 -10.23
N VAL A 45 14.86 -6.83 -11.34
CA VAL A 45 15.36 -7.18 -12.66
C VAL A 45 16.20 -6.03 -13.18
N LEU A 46 17.36 -6.35 -13.73
CA LEU A 46 18.33 -5.40 -14.29
C LEU A 46 18.43 -5.56 -15.79
N ALA A 47 18.62 -4.44 -16.50
CA ALA A 47 18.99 -4.42 -17.92
C ALA A 47 20.48 -4.10 -18.05
N LYS A 48 21.20 -4.95 -18.79
CA LYS A 48 22.63 -4.78 -19.10
C LYS A 48 22.99 -5.49 -20.40
N ASP A 49 23.71 -4.78 -21.27
CA ASP A 49 24.30 -5.34 -22.50
C ASP A 49 23.26 -6.11 -23.35
N GLY A 50 22.05 -5.56 -23.49
CA GLY A 50 20.96 -6.17 -24.25
C GLY A 50 20.37 -7.44 -23.62
N LYS A 51 20.46 -7.58 -22.29
CA LYS A 51 19.88 -8.71 -21.55
C LYS A 51 19.20 -8.26 -20.27
N LEU A 52 18.12 -8.96 -19.91
CA LEU A 52 17.49 -8.84 -18.60
C LEU A 52 17.98 -9.96 -17.66
N THR A 53 18.36 -9.58 -16.46
CA THR A 53 18.76 -10.53 -15.40
C THR A 53 17.98 -10.23 -14.12
N GLY A 54 17.30 -11.23 -13.58
CA GLY A 54 16.48 -11.10 -12.38
C GLY A 54 17.05 -11.80 -11.16
N MET A 55 16.82 -11.22 -9.98
CA MET A 55 16.99 -11.85 -8.68
C MET A 55 15.75 -11.57 -7.84
N LYS A 56 15.19 -12.60 -7.21
CA LYS A 56 14.04 -12.49 -6.33
C LYS A 56 14.09 -13.57 -5.24
N GLY A 57 13.32 -13.35 -4.17
CA GLY A 57 13.24 -14.31 -3.07
C GLY A 57 12.18 -13.93 -2.06
N GLU A 58 11.81 -14.88 -1.22
CA GLU A 58 10.98 -14.67 -0.04
C GLU A 58 11.83 -14.10 1.09
N GLY A 59 11.29 -13.15 1.85
CA GLY A 59 11.96 -12.45 2.95
C GLY A 59 12.10 -10.95 2.72
N LEU A 60 12.78 -10.30 3.67
CA LEU A 60 13.07 -8.87 3.62
C LEU A 60 14.12 -8.56 2.54
N VAL A 61 14.15 -7.30 2.09
CA VAL A 61 15.15 -6.82 1.11
C VAL A 61 16.56 -7.19 1.52
N THR A 62 16.92 -7.04 2.81
CA THR A 62 18.24 -7.39 3.34
C THR A 62 18.54 -8.89 3.38
N GLU A 63 17.51 -9.71 3.42
CA GLU A 63 17.64 -11.19 3.43
C GLU A 63 17.76 -11.72 2.00
N VAL A 64 17.01 -11.16 1.07
CA VAL A 64 17.03 -11.54 -0.34
C VAL A 64 18.32 -11.04 -1.02
N PHE A 65 18.68 -9.77 -0.82
CA PHE A 65 19.81 -9.12 -1.46
C PHE A 65 20.99 -8.97 -0.49
N THR A 66 21.64 -10.09 -0.17
CA THR A 66 22.84 -10.07 0.67
C THR A 66 24.02 -9.40 -0.04
N ALA A 67 24.98 -8.86 0.72
CA ALA A 67 26.16 -8.19 0.17
C ALA A 67 26.95 -9.07 -0.84
N GLU A 68 26.96 -10.39 -0.64
CA GLU A 68 27.60 -11.33 -1.58
C GLU A 68 26.84 -11.40 -2.92
N LYS A 69 25.52 -11.52 -2.87
CA LYS A 69 24.67 -11.57 -4.07
C LYS A 69 24.70 -10.26 -4.85
N MET A 70 24.69 -9.12 -4.14
CA MET A 70 24.74 -7.79 -4.74
C MET A 70 26.02 -7.54 -5.56
N LYS A 71 27.16 -8.15 -5.19
CA LYS A 71 28.41 -7.99 -5.97
C LYS A 71 28.32 -8.45 -7.42
N ASN A 72 27.41 -9.37 -7.72
CA ASN A 72 27.23 -9.94 -9.04
C ASN A 72 26.12 -9.24 -9.84
N LEU A 73 25.43 -8.26 -9.25
CA LEU A 73 24.35 -7.52 -9.87
C LEU A 73 24.88 -6.20 -10.42
N SER A 74 24.72 -6.00 -11.71
CA SER A 74 25.08 -4.76 -12.39
C SER A 74 24.17 -4.51 -13.57
N GLY A 75 23.89 -3.24 -13.89
CA GLY A 75 23.06 -2.85 -15.00
C GLY A 75 22.91 -1.34 -15.04
N ASN A 76 22.46 -0.80 -16.17
CA ASN A 76 22.20 0.62 -16.35
C ASN A 76 20.73 1.00 -16.08
N ALA A 77 19.86 0.00 -15.98
CA ALA A 77 18.48 0.16 -15.61
C ALA A 77 18.04 -1.00 -14.70
N ALA A 78 17.05 -0.75 -13.87
CA ALA A 78 16.46 -1.76 -13.00
C ALA A 78 15.01 -1.45 -12.66
N ILE A 79 14.19 -2.49 -12.48
CA ILE A 79 12.92 -2.41 -11.78
C ILE A 79 12.93 -3.35 -10.59
N GLY A 80 12.32 -2.93 -9.50
CA GLY A 80 12.27 -3.67 -8.25
C GLY A 80 10.89 -3.64 -7.60
N HIS A 81 10.64 -4.63 -6.77
CA HIS A 81 9.37 -4.84 -6.09
C HIS A 81 9.58 -5.38 -4.68
N VAL A 82 8.83 -4.84 -3.71
CA VAL A 82 8.61 -5.46 -2.39
C VAL A 82 7.16 -5.90 -2.31
N ARG A 83 6.95 -7.15 -1.87
CA ARG A 83 5.65 -7.82 -1.91
C ARG A 83 5.04 -7.99 -0.54
N TYR A 84 3.75 -7.71 -0.48
CA TYR A 84 2.82 -8.26 0.50
C TYR A 84 1.77 -9.11 -0.23
N THR A 85 1.37 -10.26 0.33
CA THR A 85 0.39 -11.14 -0.31
C THR A 85 -1.01 -10.55 -0.16
N THR A 86 -1.59 -10.11 -1.27
CA THR A 86 -2.97 -9.64 -1.37
C THR A 86 -3.85 -10.69 -2.04
N ALA A 87 -4.01 -10.63 -3.35
CA ALA A 87 -4.70 -11.65 -4.16
C ALA A 87 -3.71 -12.68 -4.73
N GLY A 88 -4.15 -13.92 -4.96
CA GLY A 88 -3.36 -14.95 -5.64
C GLY A 88 -2.48 -15.82 -4.75
N GLY A 89 -2.48 -15.63 -3.43
CA GLY A 89 -1.72 -16.48 -2.49
C GLY A 89 -0.22 -16.17 -2.40
N GLY A 90 0.47 -16.84 -1.46
CA GLY A 90 1.93 -16.80 -1.29
C GLY A 90 2.65 -17.66 -2.35
N GLY A 91 3.98 -17.77 -2.20
CA GLY A 91 4.84 -18.65 -3.00
C GLY A 91 5.79 -17.90 -3.93
N TYR A 92 6.92 -18.55 -4.18
CA TYR A 92 8.02 -17.99 -4.97
C TYR A 92 7.61 -17.64 -6.41
N GLU A 93 6.68 -18.39 -7.01
CA GLU A 93 6.12 -18.15 -8.34
C GLU A 93 5.44 -16.80 -8.48
N ASN A 94 4.91 -16.25 -7.36
CA ASN A 94 4.23 -14.97 -7.33
C ASN A 94 5.15 -13.79 -6.95
N VAL A 95 6.42 -14.04 -6.66
CA VAL A 95 7.39 -12.97 -6.35
C VAL A 95 7.70 -12.17 -7.61
N GLN A 96 7.61 -10.87 -7.53
CA GLN A 96 7.86 -9.92 -8.62
C GLN A 96 9.25 -9.25 -8.47
N PRO A 97 9.82 -8.68 -9.58
CA PRO A 97 9.28 -8.62 -10.93
C PRO A 97 9.19 -9.99 -11.61
N PHE A 98 8.17 -10.18 -12.45
CA PHE A 98 8.14 -11.31 -13.38
C PHE A 98 9.06 -11.06 -14.55
N LEU A 99 9.80 -12.09 -14.97
CA LEU A 99 10.66 -12.06 -16.15
C LEU A 99 10.15 -13.05 -17.18
N PHE A 100 9.72 -12.55 -18.32
CA PHE A 100 9.23 -13.32 -19.45
C PHE A 100 10.26 -13.30 -20.58
N ASN A 101 10.65 -14.47 -21.06
CA ASN A 101 11.51 -14.62 -22.21
C ASN A 101 10.70 -15.11 -23.40
N PHE A 102 10.60 -14.30 -24.43
CA PHE A 102 10.01 -14.64 -25.71
C PHE A 102 11.14 -14.97 -26.71
N GLN A 103 10.80 -15.46 -27.90
CA GLN A 103 11.80 -15.89 -28.88
C GLN A 103 12.85 -14.80 -29.24
N ASN A 104 12.41 -13.52 -29.30
CA ASN A 104 13.26 -12.42 -29.72
C ASN A 104 13.24 -11.21 -28.76
N GLU A 105 12.62 -11.33 -27.62
CA GLU A 105 12.38 -10.21 -26.70
C GLU A 105 12.27 -10.74 -25.27
N ALA A 106 12.88 -10.06 -24.30
CA ALA A 106 12.63 -10.30 -22.90
C ALA A 106 11.88 -9.10 -22.28
N MET A 107 11.02 -9.36 -21.33
CA MET A 107 10.21 -8.33 -20.66
C MET A 107 10.09 -8.65 -19.16
N ALA A 108 10.31 -7.65 -18.33
CA ALA A 108 10.09 -7.73 -16.90
C ALA A 108 8.89 -6.86 -16.50
N LEU A 109 8.05 -7.36 -15.58
CA LEU A 109 6.87 -6.65 -15.05
C LEU A 109 6.90 -6.62 -13.54
N ALA A 110 6.62 -5.45 -12.96
CA ALA A 110 6.32 -5.25 -11.56
C ALA A 110 5.00 -4.46 -11.43
N HIS A 111 4.17 -4.86 -10.47
CA HIS A 111 2.80 -4.36 -10.30
C HIS A 111 2.50 -4.09 -8.83
N ASN A 112 1.91 -2.93 -8.56
CA ASN A 112 1.26 -2.60 -7.29
C ASN A 112 -0.22 -2.32 -7.54
N GLY A 113 -1.10 -3.11 -6.93
CA GLY A 113 -2.54 -2.98 -7.05
C GLY A 113 -3.26 -4.32 -7.13
N ASN A 114 -4.48 -4.31 -7.69
CA ASN A 114 -5.28 -5.50 -7.97
C ASN A 114 -6.19 -5.27 -9.18
N ILE A 115 -6.11 -6.15 -10.16
CA ILE A 115 -6.89 -6.13 -11.40
C ILE A 115 -8.20 -6.88 -11.15
N VAL A 116 -9.31 -6.14 -11.00
CA VAL A 116 -10.60 -6.72 -10.59
C VAL A 116 -11.22 -7.65 -11.63
N ASN A 117 -10.89 -7.51 -12.91
CA ASN A 117 -11.34 -8.39 -13.99
C ASN A 117 -10.28 -9.45 -14.39
N ALA A 118 -9.24 -9.68 -13.57
CA ALA A 118 -8.14 -10.59 -13.91
C ALA A 118 -8.63 -12.03 -14.20
N ASN A 119 -9.54 -12.56 -13.38
CA ASN A 119 -10.05 -13.92 -13.55
C ASN A 119 -10.81 -14.09 -14.89
N GLN A 120 -11.60 -13.10 -15.28
CA GLN A 120 -12.31 -13.11 -16.57
C GLN A 120 -11.32 -13.08 -17.76
N LEU A 121 -10.34 -12.18 -17.71
CA LEU A 121 -9.31 -12.08 -18.73
C LEU A 121 -8.45 -13.34 -18.80
N LYS A 122 -8.10 -13.93 -17.65
CA LYS A 122 -7.36 -15.19 -17.55
C LYS A 122 -8.10 -16.33 -18.24
N ALA A 123 -9.38 -16.51 -17.93
CA ALA A 123 -10.22 -17.55 -18.57
C ALA A 123 -10.29 -17.37 -20.10
N GLN A 124 -10.43 -16.14 -20.60
CA GLN A 124 -10.42 -15.84 -22.04
C GLN A 124 -9.06 -16.18 -22.68
N LEU A 125 -7.96 -15.84 -22.02
CA LEU A 125 -6.61 -16.11 -22.50
C LEU A 125 -6.29 -17.61 -22.51
N GLU A 126 -6.71 -18.36 -21.47
CA GLU A 126 -6.57 -19.81 -21.38
C GLU A 126 -7.37 -20.51 -22.48
N ALA A 127 -8.62 -20.09 -22.75
CA ALA A 127 -9.42 -20.59 -23.87
C ALA A 127 -8.75 -20.36 -25.22
N GLN A 128 -7.88 -19.38 -25.34
CA GLN A 128 -7.07 -19.08 -26.53
C GLN A 128 -5.67 -19.75 -26.50
N GLY A 129 -5.41 -20.66 -25.53
CA GLY A 129 -4.17 -21.41 -25.42
C GLY A 129 -3.04 -20.75 -24.65
N SER A 130 -3.30 -19.71 -23.83
CA SER A 130 -2.31 -19.18 -22.90
C SER A 130 -2.11 -20.16 -21.74
N ILE A 131 -0.87 -20.27 -21.27
CA ILE A 131 -0.50 -21.08 -20.10
C ILE A 131 0.04 -20.11 -19.04
N PHE A 132 -0.59 -20.09 -17.87
CA PHE A 132 -0.17 -19.28 -16.75
C PHE A 132 0.74 -20.07 -15.81
N HIS A 133 1.79 -19.43 -15.31
CA HIS A 133 2.78 -20.01 -14.40
C HIS A 133 2.59 -19.55 -12.96
N SER A 134 1.81 -18.47 -12.74
CA SER A 134 1.52 -17.91 -11.44
C SER A 134 0.01 -17.77 -11.19
N THR A 135 -0.34 -17.51 -9.97
CA THR A 135 -1.71 -17.14 -9.59
C THR A 135 -1.91 -15.61 -9.55
N SER A 136 -0.86 -14.83 -9.85
CA SER A 136 -0.89 -13.38 -9.84
C SER A 136 -1.69 -12.82 -11.02
N ASP A 137 -2.48 -11.78 -10.75
CA ASP A 137 -3.19 -10.98 -11.74
C ASP A 137 -2.24 -10.24 -12.70
N THR A 138 -1.03 -9.95 -12.27
CA THR A 138 0.02 -9.28 -13.05
C THR A 138 0.37 -10.04 -14.34
N GLU A 139 0.37 -11.37 -14.32
CA GLU A 139 0.71 -12.19 -15.47
C GLU A 139 -0.28 -12.03 -16.62
N VAL A 140 -1.53 -11.64 -16.33
CA VAL A 140 -2.56 -11.35 -17.32
C VAL A 140 -2.08 -10.29 -18.32
N LEU A 141 -1.47 -9.20 -17.82
CA LEU A 141 -0.96 -8.13 -18.69
C LEU A 141 0.13 -8.66 -19.64
N ALA A 142 1.05 -9.51 -19.18
CA ALA A 142 2.09 -10.09 -20.04
C ALA A 142 1.49 -10.87 -21.23
N HIS A 143 0.45 -11.65 -20.97
CA HIS A 143 -0.26 -12.38 -22.05
C HIS A 143 -1.01 -11.44 -23.00
N LEU A 144 -1.63 -10.37 -22.48
CA LEU A 144 -2.31 -9.36 -23.33
C LEU A 144 -1.30 -8.64 -24.23
N ILE A 145 -0.15 -8.21 -23.70
CA ILE A 145 0.94 -7.59 -24.46
C ILE A 145 1.42 -8.54 -25.56
N ARG A 146 1.61 -9.81 -25.25
CA ARG A 146 2.09 -10.83 -26.21
C ARG A 146 1.11 -11.07 -27.34
N LYS A 147 -0.19 -11.04 -27.08
CA LYS A 147 -1.26 -11.29 -28.08
C LYS A 147 -1.68 -10.05 -28.85
N GLY A 148 -1.22 -8.88 -28.50
CA GLY A 148 -1.72 -7.58 -28.97
C GLY A 148 -1.66 -7.30 -30.46
N GLY A 149 -1.06 -8.16 -31.28
CA GLY A 149 -1.09 -8.04 -32.75
C GLY A 149 -0.39 -6.81 -33.37
N PHE A 150 0.13 -5.90 -32.53
CA PHE A 150 0.84 -4.69 -32.94
C PHE A 150 2.34 -4.96 -33.08
N SER A 151 3.01 -4.22 -33.97
CA SER A 151 4.44 -4.38 -34.23
C SER A 151 5.34 -3.78 -33.15
N ASP A 152 4.90 -2.68 -32.52
CA ASP A 152 5.66 -1.97 -31.50
C ASP A 152 5.17 -2.27 -30.08
N LEU A 153 6.07 -2.22 -29.10
CA LEU A 153 5.79 -2.54 -27.71
C LEU A 153 4.78 -1.57 -27.10
N LYS A 154 4.91 -0.27 -27.36
CA LYS A 154 4.01 0.77 -26.85
C LYS A 154 2.55 0.47 -27.20
N SER A 155 2.25 0.18 -28.46
CA SER A 155 0.88 -0.14 -28.92
C SER A 155 0.36 -1.43 -28.28
N ARG A 156 1.22 -2.44 -28.11
CA ARG A 156 0.87 -3.71 -27.42
C ARG A 156 0.54 -3.45 -25.95
N VAL A 157 1.34 -2.65 -25.25
CA VAL A 157 1.13 -2.27 -23.85
C VAL A 157 -0.14 -1.46 -23.70
N THR A 158 -0.34 -0.41 -24.52
CA THR A 158 -1.54 0.44 -24.49
C THR A 158 -2.82 -0.39 -24.68
N ASN A 159 -2.82 -1.32 -25.65
CA ASN A 159 -3.95 -2.21 -25.89
C ASN A 159 -4.19 -3.14 -24.69
N GLY A 160 -3.14 -3.69 -24.09
CA GLY A 160 -3.25 -4.52 -22.88
C GLY A 160 -3.83 -3.75 -21.70
N LEU A 161 -3.30 -2.56 -21.41
CA LEU A 161 -3.76 -1.70 -20.31
C LEU A 161 -5.23 -1.28 -20.48
N SER A 162 -5.67 -1.02 -21.70
CA SER A 162 -7.06 -0.64 -22.00
C SER A 162 -8.08 -1.74 -21.65
N SER A 163 -7.64 -2.99 -21.57
CA SER A 163 -8.48 -4.14 -21.19
C SER A 163 -8.59 -4.35 -19.68
N LEU A 164 -7.70 -3.74 -18.90
CA LEU A 164 -7.66 -3.91 -17.45
C LEU A 164 -8.67 -3.03 -16.74
N LYS A 165 -9.23 -3.53 -15.65
CA LYS A 165 -10.07 -2.81 -14.70
C LYS A 165 -9.50 -2.98 -13.29
N GLY A 166 -9.61 -1.95 -12.46
CA GLY A 166 -9.12 -1.97 -11.08
C GLY A 166 -7.95 -1.04 -10.83
N ALA A 167 -7.19 -1.33 -9.79
CA ALA A 167 -6.04 -0.54 -9.38
C ALA A 167 -4.75 -1.14 -9.96
N TYR A 168 -3.95 -0.33 -10.62
CA TYR A 168 -2.62 -0.74 -11.03
C TYR A 168 -1.64 0.41 -11.19
N ALA A 169 -0.44 0.22 -10.64
CA ALA A 169 0.77 0.91 -11.03
C ALA A 169 1.72 -0.15 -11.60
N PHE A 170 2.18 0.02 -12.83
CA PHE A 170 3.07 -0.92 -13.50
C PHE A 170 4.43 -0.31 -13.79
N LEU A 171 5.48 -1.10 -13.56
CA LEU A 171 6.78 -0.94 -14.19
C LEU A 171 6.99 -2.10 -15.15
N ILE A 172 7.22 -1.79 -16.42
CA ILE A 172 7.46 -2.74 -17.50
C ILE A 172 8.82 -2.40 -18.09
N MET A 173 9.74 -3.36 -18.14
CA MET A 173 11.09 -3.10 -18.64
C MET A 173 11.49 -4.14 -19.69
N THR A 174 12.03 -3.65 -20.78
CA THR A 174 12.77 -4.45 -21.79
C THR A 174 14.26 -4.15 -21.70
N GLU A 175 15.03 -4.68 -22.62
CA GLU A 175 16.46 -4.39 -22.72
C GLU A 175 16.75 -2.94 -23.13
N THR A 176 15.77 -2.24 -23.74
CA THR A 176 15.97 -0.94 -24.39
C THR A 176 15.10 0.19 -23.86
N GLU A 177 14.07 -0.12 -23.08
CA GLU A 177 13.15 0.88 -22.54
C GLU A 177 12.44 0.43 -21.27
N MET A 178 12.02 1.39 -20.47
CA MET A 178 11.13 1.21 -19.32
C MET A 178 9.83 1.96 -19.54
N LEU A 179 8.71 1.26 -19.43
CA LEU A 179 7.37 1.83 -19.49
C LEU A 179 6.78 1.87 -18.09
N VAL A 180 6.16 3.00 -17.76
CA VAL A 180 5.51 3.24 -16.45
C VAL A 180 4.05 3.57 -16.71
N ALA A 181 3.13 2.81 -16.14
CA ALA A 181 1.71 3.03 -16.34
C ALA A 181 0.96 3.13 -15.02
N LEU A 182 0.02 4.07 -14.94
CA LEU A 182 -0.89 4.25 -13.82
C LEU A 182 -2.33 4.08 -14.27
N ASP A 183 -3.15 3.38 -13.47
CA ASP A 183 -4.56 3.16 -13.78
C ASP A 183 -5.35 4.47 -14.02
N PRO A 184 -6.49 4.43 -14.74
CA PRO A 184 -7.28 5.62 -15.09
C PRO A 184 -7.80 6.43 -13.90
N ASN A 185 -7.84 5.83 -12.70
CA ASN A 185 -8.27 6.48 -11.47
C ASN A 185 -7.12 6.94 -10.59
N GLY A 186 -5.87 6.48 -10.87
CA GLY A 186 -4.70 6.76 -10.04
C GLY A 186 -4.88 6.27 -8.61
N LEU A 187 -5.36 5.02 -8.46
CA LEU A 187 -5.68 4.42 -7.17
C LEU A 187 -4.43 4.21 -6.30
N ARG A 188 -3.26 4.03 -6.93
CA ARG A 188 -1.98 3.86 -6.25
C ARG A 188 -1.05 5.04 -6.47
N PRO A 189 -0.23 5.43 -5.47
CA PRO A 189 0.76 6.47 -5.67
C PRO A 189 1.91 5.96 -6.54
N LEU A 190 2.40 6.82 -7.43
CA LEU A 190 3.59 6.60 -8.22
C LEU A 190 4.19 7.96 -8.61
N SER A 191 5.49 8.13 -8.40
CA SER A 191 6.18 9.40 -8.60
C SER A 191 7.42 9.24 -9.47
N LEU A 192 7.75 10.31 -10.19
CA LEU A 192 8.94 10.47 -11.01
C LEU A 192 9.94 11.37 -10.29
N GLY A 193 11.20 10.97 -10.27
CA GLY A 193 12.34 11.75 -9.83
C GLY A 193 13.51 11.65 -10.80
N ILE A 194 14.56 12.46 -10.58
CA ILE A 194 15.80 12.45 -11.34
C ILE A 194 16.98 12.33 -10.37
N LEU A 195 17.95 11.47 -10.72
CA LEU A 195 19.20 11.27 -9.99
C LEU A 195 20.39 11.36 -10.96
N GLY A 196 21.13 12.49 -10.93
CA GLY A 196 22.31 12.65 -11.78
C GLY A 196 22.04 12.49 -13.29
N GLY A 197 20.82 12.82 -13.73
CA GLY A 197 20.35 12.66 -15.11
C GLY A 197 19.60 11.33 -15.38
N ALA A 198 19.67 10.35 -14.48
CA ALA A 198 18.88 9.12 -14.55
C ALA A 198 17.44 9.35 -14.09
N TYR A 199 16.48 8.67 -14.71
CA TYR A 199 15.07 8.69 -14.31
C TYR A 199 14.84 7.69 -13.20
N VAL A 200 14.14 8.12 -12.15
CA VAL A 200 13.80 7.29 -10.99
C VAL A 200 12.29 7.27 -10.79
N ILE A 201 11.72 6.09 -10.62
CA ILE A 201 10.28 5.89 -10.36
C ILE A 201 10.14 5.21 -8.99
N ALA A 202 9.21 5.70 -8.16
CA ALA A 202 8.93 5.07 -6.88
C ALA A 202 7.46 5.20 -6.48
N SER A 203 6.96 4.22 -5.73
CA SER A 203 5.63 4.27 -5.11
C SER A 203 5.50 5.41 -4.11
N GLU A 204 6.59 5.76 -3.41
CA GLU A 204 6.61 6.85 -2.43
C GLU A 204 7.86 7.72 -2.56
N THR A 205 7.70 9.02 -2.30
CA THR A 205 8.79 10.01 -2.39
C THR A 205 9.87 9.81 -1.32
N CYS A 206 9.58 9.14 -0.20
CA CYS A 206 10.61 8.80 0.80
C CYS A 206 11.74 7.92 0.21
N ALA A 207 11.49 7.21 -0.89
CA ALA A 207 12.52 6.47 -1.61
C ALA A 207 13.50 7.41 -2.32
N PHE A 208 13.02 8.55 -2.84
CA PHE A 208 13.87 9.55 -3.47
C PHE A 208 14.85 10.16 -2.47
N ASP A 209 14.37 10.52 -1.27
CA ASP A 209 15.22 11.08 -0.22
C ASP A 209 16.37 10.13 0.16
N ILE A 210 16.09 8.83 0.24
CA ILE A 210 17.11 7.81 0.57
C ILE A 210 18.15 7.64 -0.53
N VAL A 211 17.74 7.68 -1.80
CA VAL A 211 18.68 7.50 -2.92
C VAL A 211 19.29 8.81 -3.41
N GLY A 212 18.83 9.96 -2.92
CA GLY A 212 19.28 11.29 -3.32
C GLY A 212 18.70 11.76 -4.66
N ALA A 213 17.54 11.24 -5.07
CA ALA A 213 16.84 11.68 -6.27
C ALA A 213 16.00 12.95 -5.99
N GLU A 214 15.95 13.85 -6.95
CA GLU A 214 15.08 15.03 -6.91
C GLU A 214 13.70 14.67 -7.42
N PHE A 215 12.64 14.99 -6.63
CA PHE A 215 11.25 14.82 -7.05
C PHE A 215 10.92 15.73 -8.22
N VAL A 216 10.32 15.18 -9.27
CA VAL A 216 9.85 15.95 -10.44
C VAL A 216 8.34 16.16 -10.38
N ARG A 217 7.58 15.06 -10.36
CA ARG A 217 6.12 15.07 -10.31
C ARG A 217 5.55 13.68 -9.99
N ASP A 218 4.29 13.63 -9.63
CA ASP A 218 3.55 12.38 -9.62
C ASP A 218 3.17 11.94 -11.04
N ILE A 219 2.99 10.63 -11.24
CA ILE A 219 2.44 10.06 -12.48
C ILE A 219 0.93 10.31 -12.51
N GLU A 220 0.43 10.74 -13.67
CA GLU A 220 -0.97 11.09 -13.84
C GLU A 220 -1.86 9.84 -14.07
N PRO A 221 -3.12 9.85 -13.60
CA PRO A 221 -4.08 8.78 -13.90
C PRO A 221 -4.23 8.57 -15.41
N GLY A 222 -4.08 7.31 -15.86
CA GLY A 222 -4.16 6.94 -17.27
C GLY A 222 -2.95 7.37 -18.11
N GLU A 223 -1.83 7.68 -17.46
CA GLU A 223 -0.57 8.01 -18.12
C GLU A 223 0.25 6.75 -18.41
N LEU A 224 0.86 6.73 -19.59
CA LEU A 224 1.93 5.84 -20.00
C LEU A 224 3.19 6.67 -20.24
N LEU A 225 4.19 6.50 -19.37
CA LEU A 225 5.49 7.12 -19.49
C LEU A 225 6.45 6.12 -20.12
N ILE A 226 7.21 6.53 -21.11
CA ILE A 226 8.21 5.70 -21.80
C ILE A 226 9.57 6.35 -21.63
N ILE A 227 10.52 5.61 -21.11
CA ILE A 227 11.87 6.06 -20.77
C ILE A 227 12.87 5.15 -21.49
N ASN A 228 13.78 5.74 -22.24
CA ASN A 228 14.87 5.05 -22.95
C ASN A 228 16.12 5.94 -23.00
N ASP A 229 17.14 5.53 -23.73
CA ASP A 229 18.39 6.28 -23.86
C ASP A 229 18.24 7.59 -24.67
N GLU A 230 17.16 7.76 -25.43
CA GLU A 230 16.83 9.00 -26.14
C GLU A 230 16.13 10.03 -25.24
N GLY A 231 15.62 9.58 -24.08
CA GLY A 231 14.93 10.42 -23.11
C GLY A 231 13.59 9.84 -22.62
N MET A 232 12.66 10.73 -22.33
CA MET A 232 11.37 10.39 -21.76
C MET A 232 10.23 10.98 -22.58
N THR A 233 9.22 10.18 -22.88
CA THR A 233 7.96 10.62 -23.49
C THR A 233 6.78 10.20 -22.63
N SER A 234 5.72 11.00 -22.64
CA SER A 234 4.50 10.76 -21.88
C SER A 234 3.29 10.88 -22.79
N GLU A 235 2.35 9.96 -22.64
CA GLU A 235 1.06 10.00 -23.32
C GLU A 235 -0.06 9.46 -22.43
N ARG A 236 -1.30 9.78 -22.77
CA ARG A 236 -2.47 9.20 -22.13
C ARG A 236 -2.98 8.03 -22.97
N PHE A 237 -3.17 6.88 -22.32
CA PHE A 237 -3.77 5.70 -22.96
C PHE A 237 -5.30 5.62 -22.76
N VAL A 238 -5.90 6.56 -22.02
CA VAL A 238 -7.35 6.68 -21.83
C VAL A 238 -7.82 8.11 -22.11
N MET A 239 -9.03 8.24 -22.67
CA MET A 239 -9.63 9.55 -23.04
C MET A 239 -10.17 10.32 -21.82
N SER A 240 -10.65 9.63 -20.81
CA SER A 240 -11.17 10.24 -19.58
C SER A 240 -10.68 9.46 -18.36
N SER A 241 -10.38 10.20 -17.30
CA SER A 241 -9.98 9.62 -16.02
C SER A 241 -10.64 10.42 -14.90
N GLN A 242 -11.13 9.70 -13.89
CA GLN A 242 -11.63 10.31 -12.66
C GLN A 242 -10.67 9.93 -11.53
N ARG A 243 -10.00 10.93 -10.96
CA ARG A 243 -9.07 10.70 -9.85
C ARG A 243 -9.77 10.09 -8.65
N ALA A 244 -9.20 9.02 -8.12
CA ALA A 244 -9.69 8.32 -6.95
C ALA A 244 -8.54 7.66 -6.18
N MET A 245 -7.54 8.44 -5.76
CA MET A 245 -6.41 7.94 -4.96
C MET A 245 -6.91 7.27 -3.68
N CYS A 246 -6.35 6.13 -3.34
CA CYS A 246 -6.69 5.42 -2.11
C CYS A 246 -6.43 6.29 -0.87
N THR A 247 -7.49 6.57 -0.10
CA THR A 247 -7.41 7.42 1.11
C THR A 247 -6.54 6.78 2.19
N MET A 248 -6.48 5.44 2.23
CA MET A 248 -5.65 4.71 3.19
C MET A 248 -4.16 4.97 3.03
N GLU A 249 -3.71 5.47 1.89
CA GLU A 249 -2.32 5.93 1.71
C GLU A 249 -1.99 7.06 2.69
N TYR A 250 -2.89 8.02 2.90
CA TYR A 250 -2.71 9.08 3.90
C TYR A 250 -2.92 8.59 5.33
N ILE A 251 -3.88 7.69 5.56
CA ILE A 251 -4.27 7.24 6.90
C ILE A 251 -3.23 6.28 7.47
N TYR A 252 -2.80 5.27 6.68
CA TYR A 252 -2.02 4.16 7.20
C TYR A 252 -0.77 3.79 6.38
N PHE A 253 -0.90 3.54 5.03
CA PHE A 253 0.13 2.84 4.28
C PHE A 253 1.42 3.62 4.11
N SER A 254 1.33 4.88 3.64
CA SER A 254 2.53 5.65 3.31
C SER A 254 3.29 6.12 4.54
N ARG A 255 4.59 6.24 4.41
CA ARG A 255 5.44 6.77 5.46
C ARG A 255 5.13 8.25 5.73
N PRO A 256 5.23 8.72 6.98
CA PRO A 256 4.95 10.11 7.34
C PRO A 256 5.81 11.15 6.60
N ASP A 257 7.01 10.77 6.18
CA ASP A 257 7.94 11.61 5.43
C ASP A 257 7.66 11.65 3.91
N SER A 258 6.74 10.82 3.40
CA SER A 258 6.32 10.84 2.00
C SER A 258 5.39 12.02 1.67
N ASN A 259 5.43 12.46 0.41
CA ASN A 259 4.49 13.42 -0.17
C ASN A 259 3.68 12.72 -1.28
N ILE A 260 2.37 12.92 -1.29
CA ILE A 260 1.44 12.40 -2.29
C ILE A 260 0.58 13.57 -2.78
N SER A 261 0.56 13.80 -4.08
CA SER A 261 -0.19 14.92 -4.69
C SER A 261 0.10 16.29 -4.02
N GLY A 262 1.38 16.52 -3.67
CA GLY A 262 1.84 17.74 -3.03
C GLY A 262 1.51 17.85 -1.53
N ILE A 263 0.90 16.82 -0.93
CA ILE A 263 0.54 16.80 0.50
C ILE A 263 1.49 15.86 1.25
N ASN A 264 2.13 16.38 2.29
CA ASN A 264 2.93 15.56 3.19
C ASN A 264 2.04 14.69 4.07
N VAL A 265 2.33 13.39 4.16
CA VAL A 265 1.52 12.39 4.88
C VAL A 265 1.46 12.69 6.38
N HIS A 266 2.57 13.12 7.02
CA HIS A 266 2.55 13.53 8.42
C HIS A 266 1.60 14.70 8.66
N THR A 267 1.64 15.71 7.79
CA THR A 267 0.76 16.89 7.87
C THR A 267 -0.71 16.49 7.69
N ALA A 268 -1.02 15.63 6.72
CA ALA A 268 -2.38 15.10 6.53
C ALA A 268 -2.87 14.38 7.80
N ARG A 269 -2.06 13.47 8.39
CA ARG A 269 -2.39 12.78 9.64
C ARG A 269 -2.60 13.73 10.81
N LYS A 270 -1.77 14.77 10.95
CA LYS A 270 -2.00 15.81 11.97
C LYS A 270 -3.33 16.53 11.77
N ASN A 271 -3.69 16.84 10.54
CA ASN A 271 -4.96 17.47 10.23
C ASN A 271 -6.16 16.56 10.55
N LEU A 272 -6.05 15.23 10.27
CA LEU A 272 -7.06 14.26 10.72
C LEU A 272 -7.26 14.31 12.24
N GLY A 273 -6.17 14.41 13.00
CA GLY A 273 -6.23 14.56 14.46
C GLY A 273 -6.88 15.87 14.91
N LYS A 274 -6.56 16.99 14.26
CA LYS A 274 -7.22 18.28 14.53
C LYS A 274 -8.72 18.22 14.23
N GLN A 275 -9.08 17.60 13.12
CA GLN A 275 -10.49 17.43 12.73
C GLN A 275 -11.26 16.53 13.72
N LEU A 276 -10.63 15.46 14.22
CA LEU A 276 -11.20 14.67 15.32
C LEU A 276 -11.52 15.52 16.55
N ALA A 277 -10.65 16.46 16.93
CA ALA A 277 -10.91 17.36 18.06
C ALA A 277 -12.07 18.33 17.78
N VAL A 278 -12.26 18.76 16.53
CA VAL A 278 -13.42 19.58 16.12
C VAL A 278 -14.71 18.77 16.21
N GLU A 279 -14.72 17.53 15.74
CA GLU A 279 -15.91 16.67 15.76
C GLU A 279 -16.23 16.13 17.16
N LYS A 280 -15.19 15.82 17.96
CA LYS A 280 -15.35 15.25 19.29
C LYS A 280 -14.22 15.65 20.24
N LEU A 281 -14.50 16.58 21.11
CA LEU A 281 -13.65 16.88 22.24
C LEU A 281 -13.92 15.92 23.40
N ILE A 282 -12.87 15.30 23.94
CA ILE A 282 -12.93 14.38 25.08
C ILE A 282 -12.29 15.07 26.29
N GLU A 283 -12.93 14.99 27.44
CA GLU A 283 -12.33 15.44 28.70
C GLU A 283 -11.38 14.36 29.24
N ALA A 284 -10.08 14.57 29.09
CA ALA A 284 -9.05 13.61 29.46
C ALA A 284 -7.77 14.27 30.00
N ASP A 285 -6.87 13.46 30.55
CA ASP A 285 -5.65 13.94 31.18
C ASP A 285 -4.42 13.80 30.27
N VAL A 286 -4.48 12.90 29.28
CA VAL A 286 -3.37 12.62 28.34
C VAL A 286 -3.87 12.05 27.03
N VAL A 287 -3.21 12.42 25.95
CA VAL A 287 -3.37 11.85 24.60
C VAL A 287 -2.17 10.98 24.27
N THR A 288 -2.39 9.77 23.75
CA THR A 288 -1.34 8.89 23.22
C THR A 288 -1.74 8.29 21.88
N GLY A 289 -0.76 8.11 20.99
CA GLY A 289 -0.97 7.45 19.69
C GLY A 289 -0.61 5.96 19.75
N VAL A 290 -1.32 5.16 18.97
CA VAL A 290 -0.88 3.78 18.70
C VAL A 290 0.27 3.84 17.69
N PRO A 291 1.48 3.37 18.06
CA PRO A 291 2.64 3.44 17.18
C PRO A 291 2.53 2.47 16.00
N ASP A 292 2.95 2.84 14.78
CA ASP A 292 3.60 4.12 14.41
C ASP A 292 2.57 5.09 13.78
N SER A 293 1.48 4.60 13.17
CA SER A 293 0.48 5.34 12.36
C SER A 293 -0.31 6.37 13.16
N GLY A 294 -0.77 6.02 14.36
CA GLY A 294 -1.56 6.89 15.22
C GLY A 294 -0.80 8.07 15.84
N ASN A 295 0.53 8.07 15.85
CA ASN A 295 1.32 9.11 16.52
C ASN A 295 1.10 10.50 15.92
N SER A 296 1.14 10.64 14.59
CA SER A 296 0.94 11.94 13.94
C SER A 296 -0.47 12.49 14.17
N VAL A 297 -1.46 11.61 14.18
CA VAL A 297 -2.87 11.95 14.45
C VAL A 297 -3.02 12.42 15.91
N ALA A 298 -2.45 11.66 16.86
CA ALA A 298 -2.49 11.98 18.29
C ALA A 298 -1.86 13.35 18.60
N ILE A 299 -0.74 13.69 17.95
CA ILE A 299 -0.13 15.02 18.04
C ILE A 299 -1.12 16.09 17.56
N GLY A 300 -1.78 15.88 16.42
CA GLY A 300 -2.76 16.82 15.88
C GLY A 300 -3.96 17.03 16.80
N TYR A 301 -4.49 15.93 17.37
CA TYR A 301 -5.57 15.99 18.35
C TYR A 301 -5.16 16.72 19.63
N ALA A 302 -3.97 16.44 20.18
CA ALA A 302 -3.45 17.09 21.36
C ALA A 302 -3.26 18.62 21.13
N GLU A 303 -2.72 19.01 19.98
CA GLU A 303 -2.57 20.45 19.63
C GLU A 303 -3.92 21.17 19.59
N ALA A 304 -4.97 20.54 19.06
CA ALA A 304 -6.28 21.17 18.91
C ALA A 304 -7.13 21.10 20.19
N SER A 305 -7.02 20.02 20.97
CA SER A 305 -7.77 19.85 22.22
C SER A 305 -7.13 20.54 23.43
N GLY A 306 -5.83 20.87 23.37
CA GLY A 306 -5.06 21.39 24.50
C GLY A 306 -4.69 20.32 25.55
N ILE A 307 -5.01 19.04 25.31
CA ILE A 307 -4.63 17.93 26.20
C ILE A 307 -3.19 17.51 25.89
N PRO A 308 -2.32 17.31 26.91
CA PRO A 308 -0.93 16.93 26.68
C PRO A 308 -0.78 15.61 25.90
N TYR A 309 0.10 15.62 24.89
CA TYR A 309 0.55 14.38 24.23
C TYR A 309 1.70 13.76 25.00
N GLU A 310 1.58 12.45 25.31
CA GLU A 310 2.63 11.68 25.95
C GLU A 310 2.75 10.28 25.27
N MET A 311 3.94 9.71 25.35
CA MET A 311 4.18 8.35 24.84
C MET A 311 3.64 7.29 25.83
N GLY A 312 2.33 7.12 25.85
CA GLY A 312 1.66 6.10 26.70
C GLY A 312 1.80 4.67 26.16
N LEU A 313 2.16 4.53 24.89
CA LEU A 313 2.41 3.25 24.20
C LEU A 313 3.76 3.29 23.50
N ILE A 314 4.54 2.22 23.61
CA ILE A 314 5.87 2.07 22.96
C ILE A 314 5.91 0.77 22.18
N LYS A 315 6.35 0.86 20.91
CA LYS A 315 6.64 -0.29 20.06
C LYS A 315 8.09 -0.75 20.27
N ASN A 316 8.25 -2.04 20.54
CA ASN A 316 9.59 -2.64 20.60
C ASN A 316 10.12 -2.88 19.18
N ARG A 317 11.09 -2.06 18.76
CA ARG A 317 11.70 -2.10 17.43
C ARG A 317 12.64 -3.30 17.22
N TYR A 318 13.07 -3.96 18.28
CA TYR A 318 13.99 -5.11 18.22
C TYR A 318 13.27 -6.46 18.10
N VAL A 319 11.95 -6.49 18.22
CA VAL A 319 11.16 -7.70 17.99
C VAL A 319 10.80 -7.73 16.50
N GLY A 320 11.53 -8.53 15.74
CA GLY A 320 11.24 -8.84 14.34
C GLY A 320 9.95 -9.66 14.18
N ARG A 321 9.73 -10.25 13.00
CA ARG A 321 8.62 -11.19 12.76
C ARG A 321 8.68 -12.31 13.81
N THR A 322 7.66 -12.41 14.65
CA THR A 322 7.48 -13.56 15.52
C THR A 322 7.15 -14.76 14.64
N PHE A 323 8.03 -15.77 14.65
CA PHE A 323 7.74 -17.08 14.07
C PHE A 323 6.38 -17.58 14.58
N ILE A 324 5.71 -18.41 13.75
CA ILE A 324 4.43 -19.04 14.08
C ILE A 324 4.56 -19.74 15.43
N GLN A 325 3.89 -19.20 16.45
CA GLN A 325 3.90 -19.78 17.79
C GLN A 325 2.76 -20.79 17.89
N PRO A 326 3.02 -22.03 18.35
CA PRO A 326 2.04 -23.12 18.32
C PRO A 326 0.91 -23.01 19.35
N SER A 327 1.03 -22.17 20.39
CA SER A 327 0.01 -22.02 21.42
C SER A 327 -0.55 -20.61 21.54
N GLN A 328 -1.79 -20.50 22.06
CA GLN A 328 -2.49 -19.22 22.32
C GLN A 328 -1.70 -18.33 23.29
N SER A 329 -1.17 -18.90 24.37
CA SER A 329 -0.40 -18.18 25.40
C SER A 329 0.91 -17.59 24.83
N LEU A 330 1.59 -18.32 23.96
CA LEU A 330 2.82 -17.84 23.31
C LEU A 330 2.51 -16.73 22.27
N ARG A 331 1.34 -16.77 21.62
CA ARG A 331 0.90 -15.68 20.72
C ARG A 331 0.58 -14.41 21.50
N GLU A 332 -0.04 -14.53 22.69
CA GLU A 332 -0.31 -13.39 23.58
C GLU A 332 1.00 -12.76 24.08
N GLN A 333 1.99 -13.58 24.45
CA GLN A 333 3.34 -13.09 24.77
C GLN A 333 4.02 -12.39 23.58
N GLY A 334 3.87 -12.90 22.36
CA GLY A 334 4.42 -12.32 21.15
C GLY A 334 3.92 -10.90 20.88
N VAL A 335 2.68 -10.58 21.27
CA VAL A 335 2.14 -9.22 21.15
C VAL A 335 2.60 -8.32 22.28
N ARG A 336 2.66 -8.81 23.52
CA ARG A 336 3.26 -8.07 24.65
C ARG A 336 4.71 -7.71 24.39
N MET A 337 5.44 -8.50 23.59
CA MET A 337 6.82 -8.16 23.18
C MET A 337 6.87 -7.02 22.15
N LYS A 338 5.80 -6.83 21.35
CA LYS A 338 5.77 -5.83 20.27
C LYS A 338 5.31 -4.45 20.72
N LEU A 339 4.37 -4.39 21.66
CA LEU A 339 3.78 -3.14 22.16
C LEU A 339 3.66 -3.21 23.68
N SER A 340 4.01 -2.12 24.36
CA SER A 340 3.94 -2.01 25.82
C SER A 340 3.36 -0.66 26.23
N ALA A 341 2.54 -0.66 27.29
CA ALA A 341 2.06 0.57 27.90
C ALA A 341 3.12 1.17 28.86
N VAL A 342 3.27 2.46 28.83
CA VAL A 342 4.15 3.22 29.73
C VAL A 342 3.36 3.58 31.00
N ARG A 343 3.45 2.71 32.01
CA ARG A 343 2.68 2.82 33.25
C ARG A 343 2.79 4.20 33.91
N GLY A 344 3.98 4.79 33.97
CA GLY A 344 4.20 6.12 34.55
C GLY A 344 3.47 7.28 33.82
N VAL A 345 2.99 7.04 32.60
CA VAL A 345 2.20 8.00 31.81
C VAL A 345 0.70 7.78 32.02
N VAL A 346 0.24 6.52 32.10
CA VAL A 346 -1.19 6.20 31.99
C VAL A 346 -1.86 5.89 33.34
N ASP A 347 -1.07 5.57 34.40
CA ASP A 347 -1.60 5.16 35.70
C ASP A 347 -2.45 6.27 36.34
N GLY A 348 -3.68 5.93 36.72
CA GLY A 348 -4.67 6.83 37.30
C GLY A 348 -5.26 7.87 36.35
N LYS A 349 -4.89 7.88 35.07
CA LYS A 349 -5.28 8.88 34.07
C LYS A 349 -6.50 8.46 33.25
N ARG A 350 -7.25 9.48 32.76
CA ARG A 350 -8.17 9.36 31.62
C ARG A 350 -7.32 9.48 30.36
N VAL A 351 -7.24 8.44 29.56
CA VAL A 351 -6.36 8.35 28.40
C VAL A 351 -7.18 8.45 27.12
N VAL A 352 -6.85 9.40 26.25
CA VAL A 352 -7.28 9.37 24.86
C VAL A 352 -6.26 8.57 24.07
N MET A 353 -6.67 7.41 23.58
CA MET A 353 -5.91 6.55 22.68
C MET A 353 -6.33 6.84 21.24
N VAL A 354 -5.39 7.26 20.40
CA VAL A 354 -5.64 7.58 18.99
C VAL A 354 -5.01 6.51 18.09
N ASP A 355 -5.82 5.95 17.19
CA ASP A 355 -5.38 4.96 16.20
C ASP A 355 -5.84 5.37 14.79
N ASP A 356 -5.32 4.71 13.75
CA ASP A 356 -5.66 5.01 12.36
C ASP A 356 -7.02 4.43 11.95
N SER A 357 -7.27 3.16 12.25
CA SER A 357 -8.45 2.41 11.78
C SER A 357 -8.78 1.20 12.66
N ILE A 358 -10.02 0.73 12.60
CA ILE A 358 -10.45 -0.56 13.16
C ILE A 358 -11.00 -1.42 12.03
N VAL A 359 -10.41 -2.62 11.85
CA VAL A 359 -10.88 -3.62 10.87
C VAL A 359 -11.64 -4.74 11.59
N ARG A 360 -10.93 -5.54 12.39
CA ARG A 360 -11.50 -6.69 13.13
C ARG A 360 -11.74 -6.41 14.63
N GLY A 361 -11.22 -5.30 15.16
CA GLY A 361 -11.33 -4.88 16.55
C GLY A 361 -10.41 -5.62 17.54
N THR A 362 -9.80 -6.75 17.17
CA THR A 362 -8.98 -7.58 18.06
C THR A 362 -7.73 -6.87 18.58
N THR A 363 -7.03 -6.13 17.72
CA THR A 363 -5.85 -5.33 18.09
C THR A 363 -6.24 -4.19 19.03
N CYS A 364 -7.28 -3.43 18.68
CA CYS A 364 -7.77 -2.31 19.48
C CYS A 364 -8.19 -2.79 20.89
N LYS A 365 -8.99 -3.87 20.99
CA LYS A 365 -9.38 -4.50 22.27
C LYS A 365 -8.18 -4.82 23.16
N ARG A 366 -7.13 -5.39 22.56
CA ARG A 366 -5.91 -5.76 23.28
C ARG A 366 -5.15 -4.54 23.79
N ILE A 367 -5.07 -3.46 23.00
CA ILE A 367 -4.41 -2.23 23.43
C ILE A 367 -5.20 -1.55 24.56
N VAL A 368 -6.54 -1.48 24.44
CA VAL A 368 -7.41 -0.97 25.52
C VAL A 368 -7.21 -1.77 26.81
N THR A 369 -7.20 -3.10 26.73
CA THR A 369 -6.95 -3.97 27.88
C THR A 369 -5.58 -3.70 28.50
N MET A 370 -4.53 -3.57 27.66
CA MET A 370 -3.16 -3.26 28.11
C MET A 370 -3.07 -1.92 28.85
N LEU A 371 -3.74 -0.87 28.36
CA LEU A 371 -3.78 0.43 29.02
C LEU A 371 -4.50 0.35 30.37
N LYS A 372 -5.63 -0.36 30.44
CA LYS A 372 -6.38 -0.60 31.70
C LYS A 372 -5.56 -1.43 32.71
N GLU A 373 -4.87 -2.49 32.27
CA GLU A 373 -3.94 -3.27 33.12
C GLU A 373 -2.73 -2.43 33.59
N ALA A 374 -2.35 -1.40 32.85
CA ALA A 374 -1.30 -0.45 33.24
C ALA A 374 -1.79 0.62 34.23
N GLY A 375 -3.08 0.62 34.57
CA GLY A 375 -3.67 1.52 35.59
C GLY A 375 -4.46 2.70 35.01
N ALA A 376 -4.71 2.77 33.71
CA ALA A 376 -5.56 3.82 33.14
C ALA A 376 -6.97 3.75 33.76
N ARG A 377 -7.47 4.90 34.25
CA ARG A 377 -8.80 5.02 34.84
C ARG A 377 -9.91 4.92 33.82
N GLU A 378 -9.71 5.57 32.68
CA GLU A 378 -10.60 5.54 31.51
C GLU A 378 -9.74 5.47 30.23
N VAL A 379 -10.23 4.79 29.23
CA VAL A 379 -9.61 4.70 27.90
C VAL A 379 -10.63 5.10 26.83
N HIS A 380 -10.45 6.28 26.27
CA HIS A 380 -11.27 6.82 25.19
C HIS A 380 -10.57 6.60 23.86
N VAL A 381 -11.22 5.90 22.93
CA VAL A 381 -10.64 5.53 21.64
C VAL A 381 -11.10 6.48 20.55
N LEU A 382 -10.14 7.10 19.85
CA LEU A 382 -10.39 7.93 18.68
C LEU A 382 -9.73 7.31 17.46
N ILE A 383 -10.50 7.20 16.37
CA ILE A 383 -10.06 6.59 15.12
C ILE A 383 -10.07 7.63 14.01
N SER A 384 -8.92 7.82 13.35
CA SER A 384 -8.74 8.86 12.33
C SER A 384 -9.35 8.52 10.96
N SER A 385 -9.87 7.32 10.78
CA SER A 385 -10.69 6.96 9.64
C SER A 385 -12.17 6.87 10.01
N PRO A 386 -13.09 6.96 9.04
CA PRO A 386 -14.45 6.48 9.20
C PRO A 386 -14.51 4.96 9.44
N PRO A 387 -15.65 4.41 9.89
CA PRO A 387 -15.82 2.97 10.01
C PRO A 387 -15.64 2.27 8.66
N ILE A 388 -14.78 1.25 8.61
CA ILE A 388 -14.56 0.42 7.41
C ILE A 388 -15.69 -0.60 7.32
N LYS A 389 -16.65 -0.37 6.41
CA LYS A 389 -17.89 -1.15 6.28
C LYS A 389 -17.91 -2.08 5.06
N ASN A 390 -17.08 -1.77 4.06
CA ASN A 390 -17.10 -2.48 2.78
C ASN A 390 -15.73 -3.04 2.44
N PRO A 391 -15.66 -4.22 1.78
CA PRO A 391 -14.39 -4.82 1.37
C PRO A 391 -13.65 -3.93 0.36
N CYS A 392 -12.33 -4.09 0.30
CA CYS A 392 -11.52 -3.47 -0.73
C CYS A 392 -11.25 -4.46 -1.86
N PHE A 393 -11.42 -4.01 -3.12
CA PHE A 393 -11.09 -4.79 -4.31
C PHE A 393 -9.86 -4.29 -5.06
N TYR A 394 -9.13 -3.32 -4.48
CA TYR A 394 -8.03 -2.61 -5.14
C TYR A 394 -6.64 -2.94 -4.56
N GLY A 395 -6.54 -4.00 -3.72
CA GLY A 395 -5.28 -4.52 -3.23
C GLY A 395 -5.07 -4.47 -1.72
N ILE A 396 -6.04 -3.96 -0.93
CA ILE A 396 -6.02 -4.08 0.53
C ILE A 396 -6.61 -5.44 0.92
N ASP A 397 -5.97 -6.16 1.85
CA ASP A 397 -6.41 -7.48 2.35
C ASP A 397 -7.62 -7.36 3.30
N THR A 398 -8.74 -6.88 2.77
CA THR A 398 -10.05 -6.81 3.40
C THR A 398 -11.13 -7.26 2.42
N SER A 399 -10.90 -8.41 1.78
CA SER A 399 -11.72 -8.88 0.65
C SER A 399 -13.07 -9.50 1.07
N SER A 400 -13.27 -9.77 2.36
CA SER A 400 -14.50 -10.38 2.91
C SER A 400 -15.19 -9.42 3.85
N ARG A 401 -16.52 -9.33 3.74
CA ARG A 401 -17.34 -8.44 4.56
C ARG A 401 -17.44 -8.93 6.01
N GLU A 402 -17.37 -10.24 6.21
CA GLU A 402 -17.44 -10.88 7.53
C GLU A 402 -16.24 -10.55 8.43
N GLU A 403 -15.13 -10.12 7.83
CA GLU A 403 -13.94 -9.68 8.56
C GLU A 403 -14.03 -8.25 9.10
N LEU A 404 -14.99 -7.47 8.61
CA LEU A 404 -15.13 -6.06 8.95
C LEU A 404 -16.09 -5.89 10.12
N ILE A 405 -15.57 -5.58 11.31
CA ILE A 405 -16.39 -5.42 12.51
C ILE A 405 -17.50 -4.37 12.35
N ALA A 406 -17.23 -3.29 11.57
CA ALA A 406 -18.18 -2.21 11.33
C ALA A 406 -19.18 -2.53 10.22
N SER A 407 -19.12 -3.70 9.57
CA SER A 407 -20.12 -4.12 8.58
C SER A 407 -21.44 -4.56 9.24
N GLU A 408 -21.37 -5.10 10.46
CA GLU A 408 -22.49 -5.70 11.17
C GLU A 408 -22.78 -5.06 12.53
N ASN A 409 -21.81 -4.30 13.10
CA ASN A 409 -21.93 -3.70 14.41
C ASN A 409 -22.00 -2.18 14.34
N SER A 410 -22.83 -1.59 15.18
CA SER A 410 -22.86 -0.15 15.45
C SER A 410 -21.59 0.31 16.18
N VAL A 411 -21.32 1.60 16.20
CA VAL A 411 -20.16 2.17 16.94
C VAL A 411 -20.23 1.83 18.43
N GLU A 412 -21.42 1.81 19.00
CA GLU A 412 -21.60 1.47 20.43
C GLU A 412 -21.31 -0.02 20.71
N GLU A 413 -21.77 -0.93 19.86
CA GLU A 413 -21.44 -2.36 19.98
C GLU A 413 -19.94 -2.60 19.82
N ILE A 414 -19.29 -1.90 18.88
CA ILE A 414 -17.83 -1.97 18.71
C ILE A 414 -17.13 -1.46 19.97
N ARG A 415 -17.58 -0.35 20.58
CA ARG A 415 -17.08 0.18 21.84
C ARG A 415 -17.11 -0.88 22.95
N GLU A 416 -18.24 -1.58 23.10
CA GLU A 416 -18.40 -2.65 24.09
C GLU A 416 -17.47 -3.83 23.79
N ILE A 417 -17.38 -4.27 22.53
CA ILE A 417 -16.51 -5.38 22.11
C ILE A 417 -15.04 -5.09 22.43
N ILE A 418 -14.56 -3.86 22.18
CA ILE A 418 -13.17 -3.48 22.47
C ILE A 418 -12.93 -3.12 23.93
N GLY A 419 -14.02 -2.91 24.72
CA GLY A 419 -13.96 -2.61 26.14
C GLY A 419 -13.50 -1.17 26.45
N ALA A 420 -13.72 -0.24 25.53
CA ALA A 420 -13.39 1.18 25.71
C ALA A 420 -14.48 1.94 26.48
N ASP A 421 -14.11 3.03 27.14
CA ASP A 421 -15.04 3.90 27.83
C ASP A 421 -15.81 4.81 26.86
N SER A 422 -15.18 5.18 25.73
CA SER A 422 -15.85 5.77 24.56
C SER A 422 -15.13 5.40 23.26
N LEU A 423 -15.85 5.42 22.14
CA LEU A 423 -15.30 5.21 20.79
C LEU A 423 -15.85 6.29 19.85
N THR A 424 -14.97 6.91 19.09
CA THR A 424 -15.34 7.88 18.06
C THR A 424 -14.51 7.64 16.81
N PHE A 425 -15.17 7.58 15.67
CA PHE A 425 -14.55 7.59 14.34
C PHE A 425 -14.66 8.98 13.74
N LEU A 426 -13.67 9.37 12.93
CA LEU A 426 -13.77 10.58 12.12
C LEU A 426 -14.88 10.42 11.07
N SER A 427 -15.61 11.48 10.77
CA SER A 427 -16.60 11.47 9.69
C SER A 427 -15.91 11.36 8.30
N VAL A 428 -16.65 10.90 7.28
CA VAL A 428 -16.15 10.85 5.89
C VAL A 428 -15.84 12.26 5.41
N GLU A 429 -16.71 13.20 5.67
CA GLU A 429 -16.60 14.61 5.28
C GLU A 429 -15.39 15.26 5.98
N GLY A 430 -15.25 15.05 7.28
CA GLY A 430 -14.10 15.56 8.06
C GLY A 430 -12.77 14.99 7.60
N MET A 431 -12.74 13.71 7.22
CA MET A 431 -11.54 13.08 6.68
C MET A 431 -11.16 13.69 5.32
N VAL A 432 -12.11 13.83 4.40
CA VAL A 432 -11.88 14.43 3.08
C VAL A 432 -11.37 15.87 3.22
N GLU A 433 -11.97 16.64 4.11
CA GLU A 433 -11.57 18.03 4.39
C GLU A 433 -10.16 18.11 5.00
N ALA A 434 -9.86 17.26 5.98
CA ALA A 434 -8.58 17.27 6.69
C ALA A 434 -7.39 16.87 5.80
N ILE A 435 -7.57 15.91 4.90
CA ILE A 435 -6.55 15.52 3.91
C ILE A 435 -6.31 16.67 2.93
N GLY A 436 -7.38 17.39 2.52
CA GLY A 436 -7.26 18.65 1.80
C GLY A 436 -6.66 18.54 0.41
N ARG A 437 -6.89 17.46 -0.35
CA ARG A 437 -6.36 17.31 -1.71
C ARG A 437 -6.86 18.43 -2.63
N PRO A 438 -5.99 18.94 -3.55
CA PRO A 438 -6.28 20.11 -4.37
C PRO A 438 -7.14 19.77 -5.62
N PHE A 439 -8.04 18.78 -5.53
CA PHE A 439 -8.90 18.37 -6.64
C PHE A 439 -10.35 18.76 -6.38
N GLU A 440 -11.10 19.00 -7.47
CA GLU A 440 -12.52 19.32 -7.40
C GLU A 440 -13.39 18.09 -7.12
N GLY A 441 -14.64 18.32 -6.73
CA GLY A 441 -15.64 17.30 -6.42
C GLY A 441 -15.72 16.95 -4.93
N GLU A 442 -16.81 16.32 -4.52
CA GLU A 442 -17.11 16.01 -3.12
C GLU A 442 -16.02 15.13 -2.45
N ASN A 443 -15.45 14.16 -3.18
CA ASN A 443 -14.41 13.29 -2.67
C ASN A 443 -12.98 13.85 -2.87
N ARG A 444 -12.83 15.03 -3.44
CA ARG A 444 -11.53 15.67 -3.75
C ARG A 444 -10.51 14.72 -4.37
N GLY A 445 -10.94 13.85 -5.29
CA GLY A 445 -10.09 12.86 -5.96
C GLY A 445 -9.63 11.71 -5.05
N GLN A 446 -10.39 11.39 -4.00
CA GLN A 446 -10.10 10.29 -3.06
C GLN A 446 -11.01 9.10 -3.34
N CYS A 447 -10.49 7.87 -3.19
CA CYS A 447 -11.29 6.65 -3.14
C CYS A 447 -11.83 6.47 -1.72
N LEU A 448 -13.14 6.42 -1.58
CA LEU A 448 -13.85 6.27 -0.31
C LEU A 448 -14.61 4.93 -0.22
N ALA A 449 -14.32 3.99 -1.12
CA ALA A 449 -15.12 2.78 -1.31
C ALA A 449 -15.25 1.91 -0.04
N CYS A 450 -14.18 1.75 0.72
CA CYS A 450 -14.21 0.96 1.97
C CYS A 450 -15.13 1.57 3.05
N PHE A 451 -15.40 2.88 2.99
CA PHE A 451 -16.28 3.57 3.92
C PHE A 451 -17.72 3.67 3.40
N THR A 452 -17.89 3.98 2.10
CA THR A 452 -19.19 4.34 1.50
C THR A 452 -19.82 3.24 0.65
N GLY A 453 -19.04 2.28 0.15
CA GLY A 453 -19.49 1.28 -0.84
C GLY A 453 -19.51 1.79 -2.29
N ASN A 454 -19.07 3.04 -2.54
CA ASN A 454 -19.01 3.61 -3.89
C ASN A 454 -17.64 3.35 -4.50
N TYR A 455 -17.57 2.36 -5.38
CA TYR A 455 -16.33 1.96 -6.05
C TYR A 455 -16.11 2.77 -7.33
N PRO A 456 -14.86 3.26 -7.59
CA PRO A 456 -14.56 4.03 -8.81
C PRO A 456 -14.56 3.20 -10.10
N THR A 457 -14.56 1.87 -10.01
CA THR A 457 -14.65 0.94 -11.15
C THR A 457 -15.76 -0.09 -10.94
N GLU A 458 -16.19 -0.73 -12.02
CA GLU A 458 -17.00 -1.94 -11.90
C GLU A 458 -16.27 -3.02 -11.11
N ILE A 459 -17.02 -3.74 -10.28
CA ILE A 459 -16.50 -4.85 -9.48
C ILE A 459 -16.99 -6.16 -10.08
N TYR A 460 -16.07 -7.07 -10.34
CA TYR A 460 -16.33 -8.40 -10.90
C TYR A 460 -16.29 -9.43 -9.77
N THR A 461 -17.46 -9.95 -9.36
CA THR A 461 -17.55 -11.04 -8.38
C THR A 461 -17.49 -12.39 -9.09
N ASN A 462 -17.03 -13.44 -8.41
CA ASN A 462 -16.91 -14.79 -8.98
C ASN A 462 -18.25 -15.36 -9.49
N GLU A 463 -19.39 -14.87 -9.01
CA GLU A 463 -20.74 -15.28 -9.45
C GLU A 463 -21.10 -14.73 -10.84
N GLN A 464 -20.52 -13.62 -11.28
CA GLN A 464 -20.74 -13.03 -12.61
C GLN A 464 -19.94 -13.72 -13.73
N SER A 465 -18.95 -14.55 -13.37
CA SER A 465 -18.14 -15.31 -14.33
C SER A 465 -18.90 -16.47 -14.99
N THR A 466 -20.09 -16.81 -14.52
CA THR A 466 -20.87 -17.97 -14.98
C THR A 466 -22.02 -17.63 -15.94
N THR A 467 -22.28 -16.36 -16.27
CA THR A 467 -23.49 -15.95 -17.00
C THR A 467 -23.25 -15.54 -18.46
N ILE A 468 -22.08 -15.82 -19.05
CA ILE A 468 -21.87 -15.63 -20.50
C ILE A 468 -21.38 -16.94 -21.12
N ILE A 469 -22.23 -17.96 -21.11
CA ILE A 469 -22.25 -19.07 -22.09
C ILE A 469 -23.71 -19.35 -22.40
N SER A 470 -24.26 -18.64 -23.35
CA SER A 470 -25.40 -19.09 -24.17
C SER A 470 -25.42 -18.28 -25.47
#